data_a55629edcacc59e454a738384b28d915
#
_entry.id   a55629edcacc59e454a738384b28d915
#
_cell.length_a   1.000
_cell.length_b   1.000
_cell.length_c   1.000
_cell.angle_alpha   90.00
_cell.angle_beta   90.00
_cell.angle_gamma   90.00
#
_symmetry.space_group_name_H-M   'P 1'
#
loop_
_entity.id
_entity.type
_entity.pdbx_description
1 polymer ?
#
loop_
_entity_poly.entity_id
_entity_poly.type
_entity_poly.pdbx_seq_one_letter_code
_entity_poly.pdbx_strand_id
1 'polypeptide(L)'
;MTAREAAQAEPSPVGILQLGVAFWGSKTLLSAVELGLFTELAKGGPMPAEALGDRLGLHRRALRDFLDALVALGMLQRDRAGRYANTPEGDRYLDRTKPTYVGGILEMANQRLYPFWGRLTEALRTGQPQNEIRDGDPDFFAKLYADPARLEGFLRAMTGVSRPTARVMASAFPWRDHRSLADIGCAQGGCLAEILIAHPHLAGIGYDLPPVRPVFEAHMREQGLADRARFTPGDFFADPMPQADVLVMGHILHDWDEAQKRKLLRKAHAALPPGGALVVYDAMIDDARRENVFGLLMSLNMLIETPGGFDYTGAECQAWMRDAGFREVRVEHLQGPYSMAVGLK
;
A
#
# COMPACT_ATOMS: atom_id res chain seq x y z
N MET A 1 -9.75 -39.54 -33.55
CA MET A 1 -9.79 -39.12 -32.17
C MET A 1 -10.71 -37.92 -32.12
N THR A 2 -11.90 -38.16 -31.64
CA THR A 2 -12.99 -37.18 -31.57
C THR A 2 -12.68 -36.13 -30.49
N ALA A 3 -12.66 -34.86 -30.92
CA ALA A 3 -12.65 -33.74 -30.00
C ALA A 3 -13.93 -33.82 -29.13
N ARG A 4 -13.77 -34.13 -27.87
CA ARG A 4 -14.84 -33.96 -26.87
C ARG A 4 -15.10 -32.46 -26.79
N GLU A 5 -16.24 -32.02 -27.30
CA GLU A 5 -16.83 -30.73 -27.09
C GLU A 5 -16.82 -30.48 -25.57
N ALA A 6 -16.06 -29.47 -25.13
CA ALA A 6 -16.19 -28.95 -23.79
C ALA A 6 -17.63 -28.38 -23.71
N ALA A 7 -18.51 -29.10 -23.05
CA ALA A 7 -19.84 -28.63 -22.75
C ALA A 7 -19.65 -27.28 -22.01
N GLN A 8 -20.00 -26.18 -22.68
CA GLN A 8 -20.07 -24.88 -22.04
C GLN A 8 -21.09 -25.01 -20.91
N ALA A 9 -20.63 -24.92 -19.67
CA ALA A 9 -21.53 -24.92 -18.52
C ALA A 9 -22.55 -23.79 -18.72
N GLU A 10 -23.82 -24.08 -18.43
CA GLU A 10 -24.87 -23.06 -18.52
C GLU A 10 -24.48 -21.83 -17.67
N PRO A 11 -24.71 -20.61 -18.19
CA PRO A 11 -24.42 -19.40 -17.43
C PRO A 11 -25.10 -19.41 -16.06
N SER A 12 -24.35 -19.12 -15.02
CA SER A 12 -24.84 -19.11 -13.63
C SER A 12 -24.67 -17.73 -13.01
N PRO A 13 -25.66 -17.20 -12.27
CA PRO A 13 -25.56 -15.91 -11.59
C PRO A 13 -24.69 -15.96 -10.32
N VAL A 14 -24.24 -17.14 -9.89
CA VAL A 14 -23.57 -17.34 -8.59
C VAL A 14 -22.36 -16.44 -8.43
N GLY A 15 -21.46 -16.38 -9.42
CA GLY A 15 -20.26 -15.55 -9.35
C GLY A 15 -20.59 -14.06 -9.26
N ILE A 16 -21.61 -13.60 -9.98
CA ILE A 16 -22.07 -12.20 -9.95
C ILE A 16 -22.59 -11.86 -8.56
N LEU A 17 -23.45 -12.72 -8.00
CA LEU A 17 -24.02 -12.52 -6.66
C LEU A 17 -22.94 -12.57 -5.57
N GLN A 18 -21.99 -13.52 -5.66
CA GLN A 18 -20.88 -13.58 -4.73
C GLN A 18 -20.02 -12.30 -4.77
N LEU A 19 -19.70 -11.80 -5.95
CA LEU A 19 -18.96 -10.54 -6.08
C LEU A 19 -19.76 -9.35 -5.54
N GLY A 20 -21.06 -9.29 -5.81
CA GLY A 20 -21.94 -8.21 -5.35
C GLY A 20 -22.05 -8.09 -3.82
N VAL A 21 -21.86 -9.19 -3.08
CA VAL A 21 -21.87 -9.22 -1.60
C VAL A 21 -20.48 -9.43 -0.97
N ALA A 22 -19.40 -9.43 -1.75
CA ALA A 22 -18.06 -9.67 -1.25
C ALA A 22 -17.61 -8.67 -0.17
N PHE A 23 -18.20 -7.46 -0.15
CA PHE A 23 -17.95 -6.46 0.87
C PHE A 23 -18.35 -6.91 2.29
N TRP A 24 -19.25 -7.88 2.45
CA TRP A 24 -19.57 -8.45 3.77
C TRP A 24 -18.35 -9.09 4.43
N GLY A 25 -17.62 -9.91 3.68
CA GLY A 25 -16.39 -10.55 4.17
C GLY A 25 -15.30 -9.51 4.48
N SER A 26 -15.10 -8.56 3.57
CA SER A 26 -14.16 -7.46 3.79
C SER A 26 -14.53 -6.67 5.05
N LYS A 27 -15.78 -6.22 5.21
CA LYS A 27 -16.21 -5.45 6.39
C LYS A 27 -16.11 -6.27 7.69
N THR A 28 -16.37 -7.58 7.65
CA THR A 28 -16.20 -8.46 8.81
C THR A 28 -14.75 -8.47 9.30
N LEU A 29 -13.77 -8.58 8.39
CA LEU A 29 -12.35 -8.49 8.72
C LEU A 29 -11.98 -7.10 9.25
N LEU A 30 -12.41 -6.03 8.57
CA LEU A 30 -12.14 -4.66 8.99
C LEU A 30 -12.68 -4.37 10.39
N SER A 31 -13.87 -4.87 10.73
CA SER A 31 -14.44 -4.75 12.07
C SER A 31 -13.65 -5.54 13.11
N ALA A 32 -13.16 -6.73 12.78
CA ALA A 32 -12.32 -7.52 13.68
C ALA A 32 -10.99 -6.81 14.02
N VAL A 33 -10.38 -6.16 13.02
CA VAL A 33 -9.16 -5.35 13.21
C VAL A 33 -9.46 -4.11 14.06
N GLU A 34 -10.54 -3.39 13.77
CA GLU A 34 -11.00 -2.22 14.54
C GLU A 34 -11.19 -2.55 16.02
N LEU A 35 -11.87 -3.65 16.33
CA LEU A 35 -12.12 -4.16 17.67
C LEU A 35 -10.85 -4.67 18.39
N GLY A 36 -9.72 -4.85 17.69
CA GLY A 36 -8.51 -5.41 18.26
C GLY A 36 -8.59 -6.90 18.59
N LEU A 37 -9.51 -7.64 17.94
CA LEU A 37 -9.80 -9.03 18.20
C LEU A 37 -8.55 -9.93 18.16
N PHE A 38 -7.72 -9.77 17.15
CA PHE A 38 -6.51 -10.59 16.97
C PHE A 38 -5.48 -10.35 18.07
N THR A 39 -5.35 -9.12 18.54
CA THR A 39 -4.45 -8.78 19.65
C THR A 39 -4.96 -9.33 20.98
N GLU A 40 -6.27 -9.30 21.22
CA GLU A 40 -6.86 -9.89 22.43
C GLU A 40 -6.69 -11.43 22.46
N LEU A 41 -6.83 -12.10 21.32
CA LEU A 41 -6.55 -13.53 21.21
C LEU A 41 -5.06 -13.85 21.34
N ALA A 42 -4.16 -13.01 20.82
CA ALA A 42 -2.72 -13.19 21.00
C ALA A 42 -2.31 -13.10 22.48
N LYS A 43 -2.89 -12.14 23.23
CA LYS A 43 -2.63 -11.96 24.67
C LYS A 43 -3.22 -13.05 25.55
N GLY A 44 -4.47 -13.45 25.25
CA GLY A 44 -5.23 -14.33 26.12
C GLY A 44 -5.20 -15.82 25.73
N GLY A 45 -4.65 -16.14 24.57
CA GLY A 45 -4.69 -17.48 23.98
C GLY A 45 -6.10 -17.91 23.57
N PRO A 46 -6.28 -19.20 23.23
CA PRO A 46 -7.57 -19.72 22.81
C PRO A 46 -8.65 -19.57 23.89
N MET A 47 -9.80 -18.94 23.58
CA MET A 47 -10.87 -18.68 24.54
C MET A 47 -12.26 -18.91 23.96
N PRO A 48 -13.29 -19.20 24.78
CA PRO A 48 -14.67 -19.35 24.34
C PRO A 48 -15.24 -18.01 23.87
N ALA A 49 -16.31 -18.07 23.04
CA ALA A 49 -16.95 -16.89 22.45
C ALA A 49 -17.36 -15.86 23.51
N GLU A 50 -17.97 -16.30 24.60
CA GLU A 50 -18.49 -15.42 25.65
C GLU A 50 -17.36 -14.58 26.30
N ALA A 51 -16.24 -15.22 26.61
CA ALA A 51 -15.09 -14.54 27.20
C ALA A 51 -14.48 -13.50 26.25
N LEU A 52 -14.43 -13.82 24.94
CA LEU A 52 -13.96 -12.88 23.92
C LEU A 52 -14.96 -11.74 23.72
N GLY A 53 -16.26 -12.05 23.73
CA GLY A 53 -17.33 -11.07 23.63
C GLY A 53 -17.32 -10.06 24.79
N ASP A 54 -17.11 -10.51 26.01
CA ASP A 54 -17.03 -9.65 27.19
C ASP A 54 -15.80 -8.71 27.11
N ARG A 55 -14.64 -9.21 26.65
CA ARG A 55 -13.44 -8.40 26.46
C ARG A 55 -13.58 -7.32 25.38
N LEU A 56 -14.29 -7.65 24.30
CA LEU A 56 -14.45 -6.75 23.15
C LEU A 56 -15.73 -5.92 23.21
N GLY A 57 -16.54 -6.08 24.26
CA GLY A 57 -17.83 -5.38 24.41
C GLY A 57 -18.87 -5.76 23.36
N LEU A 58 -18.84 -7.02 22.88
CA LEU A 58 -19.74 -7.47 21.81
C LEU A 58 -21.09 -7.95 22.37
N HIS A 59 -22.15 -7.56 21.67
CA HIS A 59 -23.50 -8.03 22.01
C HIS A 59 -23.68 -9.50 21.66
N ARG A 60 -24.28 -10.28 22.56
CA ARG A 60 -24.44 -11.75 22.43
C ARG A 60 -25.10 -12.21 21.15
N ARG A 61 -26.05 -11.43 20.62
CA ARG A 61 -26.75 -11.73 19.35
C ARG A 61 -25.79 -11.87 18.17
N ALA A 62 -24.76 -11.04 18.11
CA ALA A 62 -23.84 -10.97 16.96
C ALA A 62 -22.60 -11.88 17.13
N LEU A 63 -22.28 -12.23 18.39
CA LEU A 63 -20.98 -12.77 18.77
C LEU A 63 -20.60 -14.04 18.03
N ARG A 64 -21.47 -15.05 18.05
CA ARG A 64 -21.20 -16.35 17.45
C ARG A 64 -21.05 -16.26 15.94
N ASP A 65 -22.01 -15.60 15.27
CA ASP A 65 -22.02 -15.49 13.81
C ASP A 65 -20.79 -14.71 13.31
N PHE A 66 -20.38 -13.65 14.03
CA PHE A 66 -19.20 -12.87 13.73
C PHE A 66 -17.91 -13.71 13.82
N LEU A 67 -17.73 -14.46 14.92
CA LEU A 67 -16.54 -15.28 15.11
C LEU A 67 -16.51 -16.47 14.15
N ASP A 68 -17.63 -17.12 13.91
CA ASP A 68 -17.74 -18.25 12.97
C ASP A 68 -17.53 -17.77 11.51
N ALA A 69 -17.98 -16.58 11.15
CA ALA A 69 -17.67 -15.97 9.86
C ALA A 69 -16.15 -15.77 9.67
N LEU A 70 -15.44 -15.29 10.70
CA LEU A 70 -13.99 -15.14 10.65
C LEU A 70 -13.27 -16.51 10.57
N VAL A 71 -13.81 -17.56 11.18
CA VAL A 71 -13.31 -18.92 11.00
C VAL A 71 -13.50 -19.40 9.55
N ALA A 72 -14.70 -19.20 9.00
CA ALA A 72 -15.01 -19.56 7.62
C ALA A 72 -14.17 -18.78 6.59
N LEU A 73 -13.79 -17.52 6.92
CA LEU A 73 -12.90 -16.68 6.12
C LEU A 73 -11.40 -17.02 6.32
N GLY A 74 -11.06 -18.00 7.18
CA GLY A 74 -9.68 -18.39 7.44
C GLY A 74 -8.87 -17.42 8.29
N MET A 75 -9.52 -16.47 8.97
CA MET A 75 -8.85 -15.50 9.84
C MET A 75 -8.69 -16.01 11.26
N LEU A 76 -9.62 -16.82 11.71
CA LEU A 76 -9.58 -17.51 13.00
C LEU A 76 -9.63 -19.03 12.81
N GLN A 77 -9.28 -19.75 13.87
CA GLN A 77 -9.52 -21.18 14.01
C GLN A 77 -10.36 -21.43 15.26
N ARG A 78 -11.11 -22.54 15.27
CA ARG A 78 -11.92 -22.99 16.40
C ARG A 78 -11.61 -24.44 16.72
N ASP A 79 -11.25 -24.74 17.96
CA ASP A 79 -10.94 -26.07 18.40
C ASP A 79 -12.21 -26.92 18.71
N ARG A 80 -12.00 -28.18 19.05
CA ARG A 80 -13.10 -29.12 19.40
C ARG A 80 -13.85 -28.74 20.67
N ALA A 81 -13.24 -27.94 21.54
CA ALA A 81 -13.87 -27.44 22.75
C ALA A 81 -14.63 -26.11 22.50
N GLY A 82 -14.71 -25.63 21.23
CA GLY A 82 -15.40 -24.43 20.87
C GLY A 82 -14.62 -23.14 21.17
N ARG A 83 -13.32 -23.23 21.44
CA ARG A 83 -12.47 -22.05 21.70
C ARG A 83 -11.90 -21.48 20.40
N TYR A 84 -11.90 -20.17 20.28
CA TYR A 84 -11.38 -19.43 19.13
C TYR A 84 -9.93 -19.01 19.38
N ALA A 85 -9.13 -19.05 18.33
CA ALA A 85 -7.73 -18.60 18.32
C ALA A 85 -7.39 -17.97 16.97
N ASN A 86 -6.33 -17.17 16.92
CA ASN A 86 -5.77 -16.68 15.66
C ASN A 86 -5.28 -17.86 14.81
N THR A 87 -5.40 -17.73 13.48
CA THR A 87 -4.58 -18.51 12.56
C THR A 87 -3.13 -18.03 12.64
N PRO A 88 -2.14 -18.82 12.15
CA PRO A 88 -0.74 -18.36 12.09
C PRO A 88 -0.58 -17.01 11.39
N GLU A 89 -1.32 -16.77 10.29
CA GLU A 89 -1.32 -15.52 9.56
C GLU A 89 -1.97 -14.40 10.37
N GLY A 90 -3.15 -14.66 10.99
CA GLY A 90 -3.84 -13.71 11.85
C GLY A 90 -2.98 -13.29 13.04
N ASP A 91 -2.30 -14.25 13.68
CA ASP A 91 -1.39 -13.97 14.77
C ASP A 91 -0.17 -13.15 14.34
N ARG A 92 0.43 -13.49 13.20
CA ARG A 92 1.64 -12.84 12.71
C ARG A 92 1.41 -11.43 12.19
N TYR A 93 0.28 -11.21 11.48
CA TYR A 93 0.08 -9.98 10.69
C TYR A 93 -1.03 -9.06 11.22
N LEU A 94 -1.93 -9.55 12.11
CA LEU A 94 -3.06 -8.77 12.63
C LEU A 94 -2.99 -8.52 14.14
N ASP A 95 -1.95 -9.00 14.82
CA ASP A 95 -1.64 -8.60 16.20
C ASP A 95 -0.85 -7.28 16.18
N ARG A 96 -1.45 -6.23 16.76
CA ARG A 96 -0.88 -4.86 16.83
C ARG A 96 0.46 -4.78 17.56
N THR A 97 0.78 -5.77 18.40
CA THR A 97 2.03 -5.77 19.18
C THR A 97 3.23 -6.29 18.38
N LYS A 98 3.00 -6.84 17.19
CA LYS A 98 4.06 -7.46 16.39
C LYS A 98 4.66 -6.49 15.35
N PRO A 99 5.97 -6.54 15.12
CA PRO A 99 6.63 -5.71 14.11
C PRO A 99 6.19 -6.02 12.66
N THR A 100 5.53 -7.17 12.47
CA THR A 100 4.96 -7.60 11.18
C THR A 100 3.52 -7.16 10.96
N TYR A 101 2.95 -6.37 11.89
CA TYR A 101 1.58 -5.91 11.82
C TYR A 101 1.30 -5.13 10.52
N VAL A 102 0.30 -5.58 9.77
CA VAL A 102 -0.18 -4.93 8.54
C VAL A 102 -1.58 -4.32 8.71
N GLY A 103 -2.17 -4.42 9.90
CA GLY A 103 -3.54 -3.96 10.15
C GLY A 103 -3.74 -2.46 9.99
N GLY A 104 -2.67 -1.64 10.01
CA GLY A 104 -2.79 -0.18 9.81
C GLY A 104 -3.47 0.20 8.50
N ILE A 105 -3.18 -0.50 7.40
CA ILE A 105 -3.88 -0.26 6.11
C ILE A 105 -5.36 -0.69 6.20
N LEU A 106 -5.68 -1.73 6.94
CA LEU A 106 -7.06 -2.18 7.15
C LEU A 106 -7.84 -1.21 8.05
N GLU A 107 -7.19 -0.63 9.05
CA GLU A 107 -7.77 0.44 9.89
C GLU A 107 -8.09 1.68 9.03
N MET A 108 -7.15 2.13 8.20
CA MET A 108 -7.37 3.22 7.25
C MET A 108 -8.48 2.87 6.25
N ALA A 109 -8.47 1.66 5.71
CA ALA A 109 -9.53 1.19 4.80
C ALA A 109 -10.91 1.24 5.48
N ASN A 110 -11.01 0.79 6.73
CA ASN A 110 -12.27 0.81 7.48
C ASN A 110 -12.77 2.22 7.78
N GLN A 111 -11.89 3.10 8.22
CA GLN A 111 -12.26 4.45 8.66
C GLN A 111 -12.49 5.41 7.50
N ARG A 112 -11.78 5.24 6.38
CA ARG A 112 -11.82 6.17 5.25
C ARG A 112 -12.32 5.55 3.96
N LEU A 113 -11.60 4.57 3.41
CA LEU A 113 -11.88 4.07 2.07
C LEU A 113 -13.26 3.40 1.97
N TYR A 114 -13.63 2.59 2.94
CA TYR A 114 -14.92 1.87 2.92
C TYR A 114 -16.13 2.80 2.81
N PRO A 115 -16.25 3.89 3.61
CA PRO A 115 -17.33 4.87 3.43
C PRO A 115 -17.27 5.60 2.08
N PHE A 116 -16.09 5.94 1.59
CA PHE A 116 -15.93 6.69 0.35
C PHE A 116 -16.25 5.86 -0.89
N TRP A 117 -15.88 4.57 -0.87
CA TRP A 117 -16.22 3.63 -1.95
C TRP A 117 -17.74 3.44 -2.15
N GLY A 118 -18.55 3.70 -1.14
CA GLY A 118 -20.00 3.77 -1.27
C GLY A 118 -20.50 4.83 -2.28
N ARG A 119 -19.62 5.77 -2.67
CA ARG A 119 -19.90 6.84 -3.64
C ARG A 119 -19.19 6.64 -4.98
N LEU A 120 -18.67 5.44 -5.27
CA LEU A 120 -17.96 5.17 -6.53
C LEU A 120 -18.79 5.57 -7.76
N THR A 121 -20.10 5.32 -7.76
CA THR A 121 -20.98 5.69 -8.89
C THR A 121 -20.97 7.20 -9.17
N GLU A 122 -20.88 8.02 -8.12
CA GLU A 122 -20.76 9.47 -8.23
C GLU A 122 -19.40 9.85 -8.82
N ALA A 123 -18.30 9.28 -8.30
CA ALA A 123 -16.96 9.47 -8.85
C ALA A 123 -16.89 9.14 -10.34
N LEU A 124 -17.46 8.01 -10.76
CA LEU A 124 -17.51 7.58 -12.17
C LEU A 124 -18.27 8.53 -13.08
N ARG A 125 -19.29 9.24 -12.56
CA ARG A 125 -20.08 10.20 -13.32
C ARG A 125 -19.45 11.59 -13.41
N THR A 126 -18.75 12.00 -12.37
CA THR A 126 -18.28 13.38 -12.22
C THR A 126 -16.77 13.52 -12.47
N GLY A 127 -15.99 12.41 -12.35
CA GLY A 127 -14.55 12.45 -12.33
C GLY A 127 -13.97 13.16 -11.11
N GLN A 128 -14.78 13.42 -10.07
CA GLN A 128 -14.36 14.15 -8.87
C GLN A 128 -14.10 13.18 -7.71
N PRO A 129 -13.11 13.46 -6.85
CA PRO A 129 -12.84 12.68 -5.65
C PRO A 129 -14.04 12.67 -4.71
N GLN A 130 -14.17 11.60 -3.92
CA GLN A 130 -15.30 11.40 -3.01
C GLN A 130 -14.88 11.32 -1.54
N ASN A 131 -13.67 11.71 -1.24
CA ASN A 131 -13.09 11.78 0.10
C ASN A 131 -13.30 13.15 0.77
N GLU A 132 -12.47 13.54 1.70
CA GLU A 132 -12.55 14.77 2.48
C GLU A 132 -12.43 16.05 1.65
N ILE A 133 -11.87 15.97 0.42
CA ILE A 133 -11.73 17.14 -0.47
C ILE A 133 -12.92 17.35 -1.42
N ARG A 134 -13.93 16.48 -1.36
CA ARG A 134 -15.15 16.53 -2.20
C ARG A 134 -15.84 17.91 -2.19
N ASP A 135 -15.88 18.56 -1.05
CA ASP A 135 -16.62 19.81 -0.85
C ASP A 135 -15.78 21.06 -1.18
N GLY A 136 -14.75 20.92 -2.02
CA GLY A 136 -14.02 22.04 -2.63
C GLY A 136 -12.77 22.48 -1.88
N ASP A 137 -12.28 21.69 -0.95
CA ASP A 137 -11.00 21.94 -0.31
C ASP A 137 -9.87 21.18 -1.05
N PRO A 138 -8.98 21.88 -1.76
CA PRO A 138 -8.07 21.22 -2.71
C PRO A 138 -6.91 20.48 -2.06
N ASP A 139 -6.72 20.56 -0.75
CA ASP A 139 -5.49 20.08 -0.12
C ASP A 139 -5.74 19.00 0.92
N PHE A 140 -5.96 17.76 0.44
CA PHE A 140 -6.04 16.56 1.26
C PHE A 140 -4.77 16.37 2.11
N PHE A 141 -3.59 16.52 1.49
CA PHE A 141 -2.32 16.32 2.19
C PHE A 141 -2.10 17.41 3.25
N ALA A 142 -2.43 18.68 2.98
CA ALA A 142 -2.30 19.72 4.00
C ALA A 142 -3.14 19.42 5.25
N LYS A 143 -4.38 18.96 5.09
CA LYS A 143 -5.23 18.57 6.22
C LYS A 143 -4.73 17.34 6.95
N LEU A 144 -4.25 16.33 6.23
CA LEU A 144 -3.65 15.14 6.80
C LEU A 144 -2.40 15.49 7.60
N TYR A 145 -1.56 16.35 7.05
CA TYR A 145 -0.29 16.77 7.66
C TYR A 145 -0.45 17.79 8.79
N ALA A 146 -1.61 18.43 8.91
CA ALA A 146 -1.93 19.33 10.02
C ALA A 146 -2.25 18.61 11.35
N ASP A 147 -2.62 17.33 11.30
CA ASP A 147 -2.92 16.51 12.47
C ASP A 147 -1.82 15.44 12.68
N PRO A 148 -0.92 15.61 13.66
CA PRO A 148 0.19 14.70 13.87
C PRO A 148 -0.21 13.23 14.10
N ALA A 149 -1.32 12.98 14.81
CA ALA A 149 -1.77 11.61 15.10
C ALA A 149 -2.32 10.92 13.84
N ARG A 150 -3.08 11.65 13.02
CA ARG A 150 -3.57 11.16 11.74
C ARG A 150 -2.43 10.92 10.75
N LEU A 151 -1.47 11.85 10.71
CA LEU A 151 -0.26 11.71 9.89
C LEU A 151 0.52 10.46 10.28
N GLU A 152 0.82 10.26 11.56
CA GLU A 152 1.55 9.08 12.03
C GLU A 152 0.83 7.77 11.67
N GLY A 153 -0.50 7.72 11.86
CA GLY A 153 -1.32 6.57 11.48
C GLY A 153 -1.25 6.28 9.97
N PHE A 154 -1.35 7.31 9.13
CA PHE A 154 -1.22 7.19 7.68
C PHE A 154 0.18 6.70 7.27
N LEU A 155 1.24 7.29 7.79
CA LEU A 155 2.61 6.91 7.46
C LEU A 155 2.93 5.46 7.87
N ARG A 156 2.41 4.98 9.00
CA ARG A 156 2.50 3.57 9.41
C ARG A 156 1.74 2.64 8.48
N ALA A 157 0.54 3.04 8.03
CA ALA A 157 -0.24 2.28 7.07
C ALA A 157 0.53 2.13 5.75
N MET A 158 1.12 3.22 5.23
CA MET A 158 1.93 3.19 4.00
C MET A 158 3.16 2.29 4.14
N THR A 159 3.81 2.29 5.29
CA THR A 159 4.91 1.35 5.56
C THR A 159 4.45 -0.11 5.52
N GLY A 160 3.27 -0.42 6.06
CA GLY A 160 2.70 -1.78 6.00
C GLY A 160 2.49 -2.26 4.56
N VAL A 161 2.12 -1.35 3.65
CA VAL A 161 1.93 -1.63 2.22
C VAL A 161 3.28 -1.80 1.50
N SER A 162 4.22 -0.89 1.74
CA SER A 162 5.48 -0.81 0.97
C SER A 162 6.53 -1.84 1.40
N ARG A 163 6.63 -2.20 2.68
CA ARG A 163 7.68 -3.08 3.22
C ARG A 163 7.80 -4.45 2.53
N PRO A 164 6.72 -5.23 2.30
CA PRO A 164 6.85 -6.51 1.64
C PRO A 164 7.44 -6.39 0.23
N THR A 165 6.99 -5.39 -0.53
CA THR A 165 7.48 -5.12 -1.89
C THR A 165 8.91 -4.59 -1.88
N ALA A 166 9.27 -3.73 -0.92
CA ALA A 166 10.63 -3.22 -0.75
C ALA A 166 11.65 -4.34 -0.46
N ARG A 167 11.28 -5.36 0.31
CA ARG A 167 12.14 -6.54 0.54
C ARG A 167 12.46 -7.30 -0.74
N VAL A 168 11.46 -7.48 -1.61
CA VAL A 168 11.69 -8.12 -2.92
C VAL A 168 12.56 -7.23 -3.80
N MET A 169 12.26 -5.93 -3.85
CA MET A 169 13.04 -4.94 -4.62
C MET A 169 14.49 -4.84 -4.13
N ALA A 170 14.75 -4.99 -2.83
CA ALA A 170 16.10 -5.03 -2.28
C ALA A 170 16.95 -6.19 -2.86
N SER A 171 16.30 -7.25 -3.34
CA SER A 171 17.00 -8.38 -3.99
C SER A 171 16.99 -8.30 -5.52
N ALA A 172 16.00 -7.62 -6.10
CA ALA A 172 15.78 -7.60 -7.55
C ALA A 172 16.63 -6.54 -8.27
N PHE A 173 16.91 -5.40 -7.63
CA PHE A 173 17.71 -4.33 -8.22
C PHE A 173 19.20 -4.47 -7.86
N PRO A 174 20.15 -4.11 -8.74
CA PRO A 174 21.61 -4.28 -8.50
C PRO A 174 22.20 -3.20 -7.57
N TRP A 175 21.73 -3.10 -6.34
CA TRP A 175 22.13 -2.11 -5.33
C TRP A 175 23.63 -2.05 -5.06
N ARG A 176 24.33 -3.15 -5.25
CA ARG A 176 25.79 -3.25 -5.03
C ARG A 176 26.62 -2.29 -5.89
N ASP A 177 26.06 -1.84 -7.02
CA ASP A 177 26.75 -0.99 -7.99
C ASP A 177 26.57 0.52 -7.65
N HIS A 178 25.84 0.83 -6.57
CA HIS A 178 25.51 2.18 -6.13
C HIS A 178 25.99 2.44 -4.70
N ARG A 179 26.09 3.70 -4.29
CA ARG A 179 26.54 4.12 -2.95
C ARG A 179 25.44 4.84 -2.17
N SER A 180 24.47 5.41 -2.84
CA SER A 180 23.43 6.20 -2.24
C SER A 180 22.06 6.01 -2.92
N LEU A 181 21.01 6.14 -2.13
CA LEU A 181 19.64 6.19 -2.66
C LEU A 181 18.85 7.29 -1.96
N ALA A 182 17.86 7.86 -2.69
CA ALA A 182 16.85 8.73 -2.12
C ALA A 182 15.46 8.17 -2.38
N ASP A 183 14.68 8.05 -1.32
CA ASP A 183 13.27 7.64 -1.35
C ASP A 183 12.41 8.90 -1.41
N ILE A 184 11.73 9.12 -2.52
CA ILE A 184 10.96 10.34 -2.83
C ILE A 184 9.51 10.11 -2.43
N GLY A 185 9.01 10.91 -1.49
CA GLY A 185 7.75 10.65 -0.80
C GLY A 185 7.91 9.48 0.18
N CYS A 186 8.96 9.53 0.98
CA CYS A 186 9.43 8.40 1.78
C CYS A 186 8.51 7.98 2.92
N ALA A 187 7.49 8.77 3.27
CA ALA A 187 6.69 8.56 4.47
C ALA A 187 7.58 8.36 5.72
N GLN A 188 7.33 7.34 6.53
CA GLN A 188 8.24 7.06 7.65
C GLN A 188 9.54 6.32 7.24
N GLY A 189 9.77 6.08 5.95
CA GLY A 189 11.00 5.45 5.43
C GLY A 189 10.98 3.92 5.44
N GLY A 190 9.82 3.29 5.36
CA GLY A 190 9.71 1.84 5.39
C GLY A 190 10.42 1.15 4.21
N CYS A 191 10.30 1.70 3.01
CA CYS A 191 11.00 1.22 1.82
C CYS A 191 12.52 1.42 1.97
N LEU A 192 12.92 2.63 2.33
CA LEU A 192 14.33 2.97 2.55
C LEU A 192 14.99 2.05 3.57
N ALA A 193 14.32 1.79 4.70
CA ALA A 193 14.85 0.93 5.76
C ALA A 193 15.13 -0.51 5.27
N GLU A 194 14.20 -1.14 4.55
CA GLU A 194 14.39 -2.50 4.04
C GLU A 194 15.58 -2.60 3.08
N ILE A 195 15.77 -1.60 2.21
CA ILE A 195 16.90 -1.55 1.29
C ILE A 195 18.22 -1.35 2.06
N LEU A 196 18.26 -0.41 3.01
CA LEU A 196 19.49 -0.14 3.80
C LEU A 196 19.87 -1.31 4.71
N ILE A 197 18.90 -2.06 5.26
CA ILE A 197 19.17 -3.28 6.05
C ILE A 197 19.81 -4.34 5.16
N ALA A 198 19.28 -4.56 3.95
CA ALA A 198 19.80 -5.54 3.02
C ALA A 198 21.18 -5.16 2.45
N HIS A 199 21.49 -3.85 2.37
CA HIS A 199 22.68 -3.31 1.74
C HIS A 199 23.46 -2.36 2.67
N PRO A 200 24.30 -2.87 3.59
CA PRO A 200 25.01 -2.06 4.61
C PRO A 200 25.94 -0.97 4.06
N HIS A 201 26.37 -1.07 2.81
CA HIS A 201 27.25 -0.10 2.15
C HIS A 201 26.53 1.16 1.64
N LEU A 202 25.19 1.15 1.58
CA LEU A 202 24.41 2.26 1.07
C LEU A 202 24.17 3.33 2.14
N ALA A 203 24.18 4.61 1.71
CA ALA A 203 23.64 5.74 2.44
C ALA A 203 22.26 6.12 1.89
N GLY A 204 21.30 6.45 2.76
CA GLY A 204 19.93 6.74 2.41
C GLY A 204 19.50 8.18 2.66
N ILE A 205 18.61 8.68 1.84
CA ILE A 205 17.93 9.97 2.01
C ILE A 205 16.43 9.71 1.96
N GLY A 206 15.71 10.05 3.03
CA GLY A 206 14.25 10.18 2.97
C GLY A 206 13.91 11.62 2.56
N TYR A 207 13.09 11.77 1.52
CA TYR A 207 12.65 13.07 1.03
C TYR A 207 11.13 13.16 1.05
N ASP A 208 10.62 14.08 1.85
CA ASP A 208 9.17 14.28 2.06
C ASP A 208 8.91 15.68 2.63
N LEU A 209 7.62 16.03 2.79
CA LEU A 209 7.23 17.29 3.40
C LEU A 209 7.72 17.40 4.86
N PRO A 210 8.02 18.62 5.33
CA PRO A 210 8.65 18.85 6.65
C PRO A 210 7.97 18.15 7.84
N PRO A 211 6.62 18.02 7.94
CA PRO A 211 5.96 17.36 9.06
C PRO A 211 6.28 15.87 9.23
N VAL A 212 6.79 15.21 8.18
CA VAL A 212 7.17 13.78 8.20
C VAL A 212 8.45 13.52 8.99
N ARG A 213 9.35 14.52 9.09
CA ARG A 213 10.68 14.38 9.70
C ARG A 213 10.68 13.66 11.06
N PRO A 214 9.86 14.04 12.06
CA PRO A 214 9.93 13.40 13.38
C PRO A 214 9.63 11.91 13.34
N VAL A 215 8.66 11.51 12.52
CA VAL A 215 8.22 10.11 12.36
C VAL A 215 9.28 9.30 11.62
N PHE A 216 9.88 9.87 10.56
CA PHE A 216 10.98 9.26 9.83
C PHE A 216 12.20 9.03 10.72
N GLU A 217 12.65 10.06 11.45
CA GLU A 217 13.84 9.97 12.31
C GLU A 217 13.63 8.99 13.48
N ALA A 218 12.42 8.92 14.03
CA ALA A 218 12.06 7.92 15.04
C ALA A 218 12.16 6.51 14.47
N HIS A 219 11.56 6.27 13.30
CA HIS A 219 11.60 4.97 12.65
C HIS A 219 13.02 4.54 12.27
N MET A 220 13.85 5.44 11.72
CA MET A 220 15.25 5.12 11.40
C MET A 220 16.07 4.75 12.65
N ARG A 221 15.84 5.40 13.79
CA ARG A 221 16.47 5.04 15.08
C ARG A 221 16.02 3.66 15.55
N GLU A 222 14.74 3.35 15.48
CA GLU A 222 14.19 2.03 15.84
C GLU A 222 14.78 0.91 15.00
N GLN A 223 15.06 1.19 13.70
CA GLN A 223 15.67 0.23 12.79
C GLN A 223 17.22 0.18 12.88
N GLY A 224 17.86 1.01 13.74
CA GLY A 224 19.30 1.09 13.86
C GLY A 224 20.00 1.72 12.65
N LEU A 225 19.31 2.60 11.92
CA LEU A 225 19.76 3.20 10.66
C LEU A 225 20.07 4.70 10.76
N ALA A 226 20.01 5.29 11.96
CA ALA A 226 20.15 6.74 12.17
C ALA A 226 21.46 7.32 11.58
N ASP A 227 22.54 6.56 11.59
CA ASP A 227 23.85 6.99 11.07
C ASP A 227 23.96 6.87 9.53
N ARG A 228 23.04 6.16 8.88
CA ARG A 228 23.07 5.89 7.43
C ARG A 228 21.89 6.47 6.67
N ALA A 229 20.86 6.93 7.38
CA ALA A 229 19.66 7.52 6.80
C ALA A 229 19.46 8.95 7.31
N ARG A 230 19.33 9.91 6.39
CA ARG A 230 19.03 11.30 6.72
C ARG A 230 17.71 11.73 6.12
N PHE A 231 17.01 12.65 6.76
CA PHE A 231 15.82 13.28 6.21
C PHE A 231 16.14 14.62 5.55
N THR A 232 15.63 14.81 4.35
CA THR A 232 15.68 16.07 3.61
C THR A 232 14.24 16.53 3.38
N PRO A 233 13.81 17.67 3.94
CA PRO A 233 12.47 18.18 3.69
C PRO A 233 12.37 18.80 2.31
N GLY A 234 11.21 18.67 1.66
CA GLY A 234 10.92 19.36 0.41
C GLY A 234 9.64 18.88 -0.23
N ASP A 235 9.09 19.73 -1.08
CA ASP A 235 7.99 19.42 -1.99
C ASP A 235 8.58 19.02 -3.36
N PHE A 236 8.36 17.78 -3.79
CA PHE A 236 8.90 17.28 -5.05
C PHE A 236 8.36 18.04 -6.30
N PHE A 237 7.30 18.84 -6.18
CA PHE A 237 6.84 19.73 -7.26
C PHE A 237 7.52 21.09 -7.26
N ALA A 238 7.75 21.66 -6.08
CA ALA A 238 8.30 22.99 -5.91
C ALA A 238 9.83 22.97 -5.79
N ASP A 239 10.37 22.09 -4.96
CA ASP A 239 11.77 22.06 -4.58
C ASP A 239 12.62 21.12 -5.47
N PRO A 240 13.95 21.29 -5.54
CA PRO A 240 14.84 20.31 -6.16
C PRO A 240 14.77 18.95 -5.45
N MET A 241 14.81 17.86 -6.22
CA MET A 241 14.98 16.53 -5.65
C MET A 241 16.43 16.34 -5.14
N PRO A 242 16.63 15.54 -4.08
CA PRO A 242 17.96 15.26 -3.57
C PRO A 242 18.80 14.50 -4.60
N GLN A 243 20.11 14.71 -4.56
CA GLN A 243 21.07 13.98 -5.40
C GLN A 243 21.42 12.66 -4.73
N ALA A 244 21.29 11.56 -5.47
CA ALA A 244 21.68 10.20 -5.10
C ALA A 244 21.98 9.39 -6.36
N ASP A 245 22.65 8.25 -6.23
CA ASP A 245 22.91 7.35 -7.35
C ASP A 245 21.61 6.69 -7.83
N VAL A 246 20.68 6.44 -6.91
CA VAL A 246 19.36 5.87 -7.20
C VAL A 246 18.28 6.74 -6.56
N LEU A 247 17.25 7.08 -7.34
CA LEU A 247 16.01 7.62 -6.81
C LEU A 247 14.95 6.52 -6.82
N VAL A 248 14.17 6.43 -5.76
CA VAL A 248 13.04 5.51 -5.63
C VAL A 248 11.76 6.31 -5.51
N MET A 249 10.74 5.96 -6.28
CA MET A 249 9.37 6.49 -6.18
C MET A 249 8.40 5.31 -6.05
N GLY A 250 7.89 5.08 -4.87
CA GLY A 250 6.92 4.02 -4.62
C GLY A 250 5.58 4.60 -4.19
N HIS A 251 4.52 4.21 -4.87
CA HIS A 251 3.17 4.74 -4.60
C HIS A 251 3.10 6.27 -4.69
N ILE A 252 3.82 6.86 -5.64
CA ILE A 252 3.88 8.31 -5.85
C ILE A 252 3.23 8.70 -7.17
N LEU A 253 3.63 8.04 -8.27
CA LEU A 253 3.15 8.47 -9.57
C LEU A 253 1.64 8.32 -9.69
N HIS A 254 1.06 7.27 -9.12
CA HIS A 254 -0.38 7.00 -9.23
C HIS A 254 -1.28 8.08 -8.60
N ASP A 255 -0.78 8.88 -7.67
CA ASP A 255 -1.55 9.96 -7.03
C ASP A 255 -1.85 11.15 -7.96
N TRP A 256 -1.18 11.24 -9.11
CA TRP A 256 -1.12 12.43 -9.94
C TRP A 256 -1.69 12.20 -11.34
N ASP A 257 -2.06 13.28 -12.02
CA ASP A 257 -2.39 13.25 -13.44
C ASP A 257 -1.14 13.00 -14.32
N GLU A 258 -1.33 12.72 -15.59
CA GLU A 258 -0.23 12.40 -16.51
C GLU A 258 0.78 13.55 -16.65
N ALA A 259 0.33 14.80 -16.68
CA ALA A 259 1.21 15.96 -16.82
C ALA A 259 2.16 16.08 -15.62
N GLN A 260 1.61 15.84 -14.42
CA GLN A 260 2.35 15.83 -13.16
C GLN A 260 3.30 14.63 -13.06
N LYS A 261 2.85 13.41 -13.42
CA LYS A 261 3.71 12.21 -13.53
C LYS A 261 4.93 12.51 -14.42
N ARG A 262 4.71 13.05 -15.62
CA ARG A 262 5.77 13.41 -16.56
C ARG A 262 6.69 14.51 -16.01
N LYS A 263 6.15 15.48 -15.25
CA LYS A 263 6.96 16.51 -14.57
C LYS A 263 7.88 15.87 -13.54
N LEU A 264 7.37 14.96 -12.70
CA LEU A 264 8.15 14.26 -11.67
C LEU A 264 9.28 13.42 -12.29
N LEU A 265 8.99 12.68 -13.36
CA LEU A 265 10.00 11.89 -14.06
C LEU A 265 11.13 12.75 -14.66
N ARG A 266 10.81 13.91 -15.26
CA ARG A 266 11.82 14.86 -15.74
C ARG A 266 12.66 15.43 -14.60
N LYS A 267 12.04 15.77 -13.45
CA LYS A 267 12.77 16.25 -12.27
C LYS A 267 13.71 15.18 -11.71
N ALA A 268 13.26 13.92 -11.65
CA ALA A 268 14.09 12.82 -11.24
C ALA A 268 15.28 12.60 -12.17
N HIS A 269 15.05 12.62 -13.49
CA HIS A 269 16.13 12.55 -14.47
C HIS A 269 17.14 13.69 -14.30
N ALA A 270 16.68 14.92 -14.09
CA ALA A 270 17.58 16.06 -13.88
C ALA A 270 18.45 15.91 -12.62
N ALA A 271 17.88 15.38 -11.52
CA ALA A 271 18.57 15.23 -10.23
C ALA A 271 19.60 14.11 -10.20
N LEU A 272 19.40 13.05 -10.99
CA LEU A 272 20.32 11.91 -11.04
C LEU A 272 21.68 12.29 -11.67
N PRO A 273 22.79 11.69 -11.19
CA PRO A 273 24.07 11.79 -11.89
C PRO A 273 24.08 10.92 -13.17
N PRO A 274 25.02 11.14 -14.12
CA PRO A 274 25.21 10.21 -15.23
C PRO A 274 25.46 8.78 -14.74
N GLY A 275 24.70 7.82 -15.31
CA GLY A 275 24.73 6.41 -14.85
C GLY A 275 23.86 6.13 -13.62
N GLY A 276 23.20 7.13 -13.06
CA GLY A 276 22.23 6.95 -11.97
C GLY A 276 20.93 6.32 -12.47
N ALA A 277 20.16 5.74 -11.55
CA ALA A 277 18.93 5.02 -11.85
C ALA A 277 17.70 5.64 -11.16
N LEU A 278 16.56 5.60 -11.83
CA LEU A 278 15.25 5.78 -11.22
C LEU A 278 14.55 4.43 -11.13
N VAL A 279 14.04 4.12 -9.94
CA VAL A 279 13.16 2.97 -9.68
C VAL A 279 11.79 3.50 -9.30
N VAL A 280 10.78 3.21 -10.12
CA VAL A 280 9.37 3.47 -9.83
C VAL A 280 8.71 2.13 -9.52
N TYR A 281 7.99 1.99 -8.42
CA TYR A 281 7.20 0.80 -8.16
C TYR A 281 5.77 1.14 -7.75
N ASP A 282 4.81 0.49 -8.38
CA ASP A 282 3.38 0.64 -8.17
C ASP A 282 2.64 -0.67 -8.47
N ALA A 283 1.34 -0.73 -8.21
CA ALA A 283 0.47 -1.82 -8.66
C ALA A 283 0.18 -1.67 -10.16
N MET A 284 1.25 -1.68 -10.99
CA MET A 284 1.13 -1.44 -12.42
C MET A 284 0.14 -2.41 -13.07
N ILE A 285 -0.79 -1.86 -13.83
CA ILE A 285 -1.80 -2.62 -14.57
C ILE A 285 -1.09 -3.38 -15.70
N ASP A 286 -1.51 -4.61 -15.99
CA ASP A 286 -1.05 -5.34 -17.17
C ASP A 286 -1.36 -4.57 -18.46
N ASP A 287 -0.50 -4.65 -19.47
CA ASP A 287 -0.62 -3.83 -20.70
C ASP A 287 -1.94 -4.08 -21.45
N ALA A 288 -2.54 -5.26 -21.32
CA ALA A 288 -3.86 -5.56 -21.87
C ALA A 288 -5.03 -5.04 -21.00
N ARG A 289 -4.76 -4.53 -19.79
CA ARG A 289 -5.70 -3.98 -18.83
C ARG A 289 -6.86 -4.92 -18.45
N ARG A 290 -6.57 -6.18 -18.10
CA ARG A 290 -7.60 -7.18 -17.79
C ARG A 290 -7.20 -8.25 -16.77
N GLU A 291 -5.97 -8.29 -16.30
CA GLU A 291 -5.48 -9.36 -15.42
C GLU A 291 -5.13 -8.86 -14.03
N ASN A 292 -4.39 -7.76 -13.89
CA ASN A 292 -4.09 -7.19 -12.58
C ASN A 292 -5.31 -6.47 -11.99
N VAL A 293 -6.24 -7.26 -11.43
CA VAL A 293 -7.47 -6.75 -10.82
C VAL A 293 -7.16 -5.73 -9.71
N PHE A 294 -6.12 -5.96 -8.90
CA PHE A 294 -5.76 -5.04 -7.84
C PHE A 294 -5.32 -3.68 -8.40
N GLY A 295 -4.46 -3.65 -9.42
CA GLY A 295 -4.05 -2.39 -10.06
C GLY A 295 -5.22 -1.62 -10.66
N LEU A 296 -6.15 -2.34 -11.31
CA LEU A 296 -7.38 -1.73 -11.86
C LEU A 296 -8.27 -1.14 -10.75
N LEU A 297 -8.44 -1.85 -9.63
CA LEU A 297 -9.22 -1.35 -8.49
C LEU A 297 -8.48 -0.23 -7.74
N MET A 298 -7.15 -0.27 -7.67
CA MET A 298 -6.35 0.83 -7.11
C MET A 298 -6.50 2.10 -7.95
N SER A 299 -6.55 1.98 -9.28
CA SER A 299 -6.84 3.13 -10.14
C SER A 299 -8.22 3.76 -9.87
N LEU A 300 -9.24 2.95 -9.58
CA LEU A 300 -10.53 3.46 -9.10
C LEU A 300 -10.43 4.07 -7.70
N ASN A 301 -9.54 3.55 -6.84
CA ASN A 301 -9.28 4.16 -5.54
C ASN A 301 -8.64 5.55 -5.71
N MET A 302 -7.73 5.72 -6.68
CA MET A 302 -7.17 7.04 -6.99
C MET A 302 -8.23 8.02 -7.49
N LEU A 303 -9.21 7.57 -8.27
CA LEU A 303 -10.37 8.39 -8.65
C LEU A 303 -11.16 8.88 -7.42
N ILE A 304 -11.28 8.04 -6.38
CA ILE A 304 -11.98 8.43 -5.14
C ILE A 304 -11.12 9.35 -4.26
N GLU A 305 -9.81 9.15 -4.25
CA GLU A 305 -8.90 9.79 -3.31
C GLU A 305 -8.26 11.09 -3.84
N THR A 306 -8.08 11.22 -5.16
CA THR A 306 -7.24 12.29 -5.75
C THR A 306 -7.96 13.02 -6.88
N PRO A 307 -7.62 14.30 -7.16
CA PRO A 307 -8.24 15.05 -8.24
C PRO A 307 -7.90 14.55 -9.65
N GLY A 308 -6.80 13.80 -9.83
CA GLY A 308 -6.34 13.41 -11.16
C GLY A 308 -5.50 12.15 -11.20
N GLY A 309 -5.34 11.46 -10.06
CA GLY A 309 -4.53 10.25 -9.96
C GLY A 309 -5.17 9.05 -10.64
N PHE A 310 -4.33 8.16 -11.13
CA PHE A 310 -4.70 6.88 -11.72
C PHE A 310 -3.50 5.95 -11.78
N ASP A 311 -3.73 4.64 -11.67
CA ASP A 311 -2.72 3.64 -11.96
C ASP A 311 -2.59 3.38 -13.47
N TYR A 312 -1.43 2.93 -13.87
CA TYR A 312 -1.00 2.89 -15.27
C TYR A 312 -0.35 1.54 -15.59
N THR A 313 -0.17 1.26 -16.86
CA THR A 313 0.48 0.04 -17.33
C THR A 313 2.00 0.17 -17.28
N GLY A 314 2.70 -0.97 -17.31
CA GLY A 314 4.14 -1.00 -17.44
C GLY A 314 4.63 -0.31 -18.73
N ALA A 315 3.91 -0.50 -19.83
CA ALA A 315 4.22 0.14 -21.11
C ALA A 315 4.08 1.67 -21.06
N GLU A 316 3.02 2.19 -20.42
CA GLU A 316 2.84 3.64 -20.22
C GLU A 316 3.97 4.23 -19.38
N CYS A 317 4.32 3.61 -18.25
CA CYS A 317 5.43 4.05 -17.40
C CYS A 317 6.74 4.09 -18.18
N GLN A 318 7.05 3.04 -18.93
CA GLN A 318 8.25 3.01 -19.79
C GLN A 318 8.27 4.14 -20.81
N ALA A 319 7.13 4.41 -21.47
CA ALA A 319 7.03 5.48 -22.44
C ALA A 319 7.32 6.86 -21.80
N TRP A 320 6.68 7.16 -20.66
CA TRP A 320 6.92 8.41 -19.94
C TRP A 320 8.37 8.55 -19.43
N MET A 321 9.00 7.47 -18.98
CA MET A 321 10.41 7.49 -18.57
C MET A 321 11.33 7.78 -19.77
N ARG A 322 11.09 7.14 -20.94
CA ARG A 322 11.87 7.43 -22.17
C ARG A 322 11.70 8.88 -22.61
N ASP A 323 10.46 9.41 -22.58
CA ASP A 323 10.17 10.81 -22.90
C ASP A 323 10.84 11.79 -21.93
N ALA A 324 11.09 11.37 -20.67
CA ALA A 324 11.84 12.14 -19.69
C ALA A 324 13.36 12.08 -19.88
N GLY A 325 13.87 11.26 -20.80
CA GLY A 325 15.29 11.13 -21.14
C GLY A 325 15.99 9.88 -20.59
N PHE A 326 15.29 9.01 -19.87
CA PHE A 326 15.86 7.75 -19.37
C PHE A 326 16.14 6.77 -20.51
N ARG A 327 17.26 6.07 -20.39
CA ARG A 327 17.68 4.98 -21.29
C ARG A 327 17.50 3.63 -20.60
N GLU A 328 17.57 2.54 -21.36
CA GLU A 328 17.49 1.16 -20.83
C GLU A 328 16.29 0.95 -19.89
N VAL A 329 15.15 1.51 -20.28
CA VAL A 329 13.93 1.41 -19.45
C VAL A 329 13.34 0.02 -19.54
N ARG A 330 13.21 -0.66 -18.39
CA ARG A 330 12.61 -2.00 -18.26
C ARG A 330 11.57 -2.04 -17.16
N VAL A 331 10.65 -2.99 -17.24
CA VAL A 331 9.68 -3.30 -16.19
C VAL A 331 9.90 -4.73 -15.73
N GLU A 332 9.92 -4.92 -14.42
CA GLU A 332 10.10 -6.21 -13.78
C GLU A 332 8.99 -6.42 -12.74
N HIS A 333 8.39 -7.61 -12.76
CA HIS A 333 7.43 -8.00 -11.73
C HIS A 333 8.16 -8.23 -10.41
N LEU A 334 7.60 -7.72 -9.31
CA LEU A 334 8.14 -7.90 -7.96
C LEU A 334 7.38 -9.02 -7.21
N GLN A 335 6.18 -8.72 -6.77
CA GLN A 335 5.33 -9.70 -6.10
C GLN A 335 3.86 -9.28 -6.10
N GLY A 336 2.94 -10.24 -6.09
CA GLY A 336 1.51 -9.97 -6.05
C GLY A 336 1.10 -9.02 -7.18
N PRO A 337 0.48 -7.87 -6.89
CA PRO A 337 0.09 -6.91 -7.93
C PRO A 337 1.22 -5.94 -8.34
N TYR A 338 2.37 -5.96 -7.67
CA TYR A 338 3.38 -4.91 -7.78
C TYR A 338 4.47 -5.24 -8.80
N SER A 339 4.85 -4.23 -9.57
CA SER A 339 5.98 -4.24 -10.49
C SER A 339 6.85 -2.99 -10.28
N MET A 340 8.12 -3.06 -10.70
CA MET A 340 8.99 -1.90 -10.76
C MET A 340 9.37 -1.57 -12.21
N ALA A 341 9.42 -0.29 -12.53
CA ALA A 341 10.04 0.24 -13.74
C ALA A 341 11.40 0.85 -13.36
N VAL A 342 12.43 0.47 -14.07
CA VAL A 342 13.79 0.98 -13.87
C VAL A 342 14.26 1.68 -15.13
N GLY A 343 14.81 2.88 -15.01
CA GLY A 343 15.42 3.63 -16.11
C GLY A 343 16.76 4.19 -15.71
N LEU A 344 17.76 4.14 -16.58
CA LEU A 344 19.09 4.69 -16.39
C LEU A 344 19.21 6.08 -17.04
N LYS A 345 19.96 6.98 -16.40
CA LYS A 345 20.29 8.30 -16.97
C LYS A 345 21.47 8.24 -17.90
#